data_d9a07b10239794dc3789d8b78460551a
#
_entry.id   d9a07b10239794dc3789d8b78460551a
#
_cell.length_a   1.000
_cell.length_b   1.000
_cell.length_c   1.000
_cell.angle_alpha   90.00
_cell.angle_beta   90.00
_cell.angle_gamma   90.00
#
_symmetry.space_group_name_H-M   'P 1'
#
loop_
_entity.id
_entity.type
_entity.pdbx_description
1 polymer ?
#
loop_
_entity_poly.entity_id
_entity_poly.type
_entity_poly.pdbx_seq_one_letter_code
_entity_poly.pdbx_strand_id
1 'polypeptide(L)'
;VELLQEFEEHEHGDFETIFITSHDKYAIEAIKKNATDYLLKPIKLSELNQALQKVKRRIEAYEKLLKVDELSNHVEKLDKQNLQEQKLMINTNDGTIFIKVKDIIKLESESNYTVFYLENNKKVIASKTLSVFEEILESLNFMRIHRSYVVNLTKILNIENNSNSYYTQLSDGSKVEISRRKK
;
A
#
# COMPACT_ATOMS: atom_id res chain seq x y z
N VAL A 1 -7.53 26.30 -3.67
CA VAL A 1 -7.90 25.42 -2.53
C VAL A 1 -9.10 24.55 -2.91
N GLU A 2 -10.14 25.09 -3.54
CA GLU A 2 -11.33 24.34 -3.99
C GLU A 2 -10.99 23.19 -4.94
N LEU A 3 -10.15 23.41 -5.94
CA LEU A 3 -9.71 22.39 -6.91
C LEU A 3 -9.00 21.19 -6.23
N LEU A 4 -8.28 21.41 -5.13
CA LEU A 4 -7.63 20.35 -4.37
C LEU A 4 -8.62 19.50 -3.54
N GLN A 5 -9.78 20.06 -3.19
CA GLN A 5 -10.86 19.37 -2.49
C GLN A 5 -11.69 18.50 -3.44
N GLU A 6 -11.98 18.99 -4.65
CA GLU A 6 -12.67 18.19 -5.69
C GLU A 6 -11.89 16.94 -6.09
N PHE A 7 -10.55 16.99 -6.08
CA PHE A 7 -9.71 15.80 -6.38
C PHE A 7 -9.75 14.73 -5.29
N GLU A 8 -10.20 15.04 -4.07
CA GLU A 8 -10.36 14.04 -2.99
C GLU A 8 -11.66 13.22 -3.12
N GLU A 9 -12.68 13.76 -3.80
CA GLU A 9 -13.99 13.10 -3.96
C GLU A 9 -14.01 12.11 -5.12
N HIS A 10 -13.08 12.23 -6.07
CA HIS A 10 -12.92 11.23 -7.12
C HIS A 10 -11.93 10.18 -6.67
N GLU A 11 -12.40 8.94 -6.55
CA GLU A 11 -11.58 7.75 -6.37
C GLU A 11 -10.33 7.87 -7.25
N HIS A 12 -9.17 7.57 -6.69
CA HIS A 12 -7.85 7.76 -7.27
C HIS A 12 -7.79 7.13 -8.65
N GLY A 13 -8.13 7.90 -9.67
CA GLY A 13 -7.98 7.52 -11.05
C GLY A 13 -6.50 7.37 -11.40
N ASP A 14 -6.23 6.61 -12.42
CA ASP A 14 -4.90 6.27 -12.96
C ASP A 14 -4.16 7.49 -13.57
N PHE A 15 -4.06 8.61 -12.84
CA PHE A 15 -3.41 9.81 -13.34
C PHE A 15 -2.39 10.39 -12.34
N GLU A 16 -1.34 10.97 -12.88
CA GLU A 16 -0.33 11.71 -12.14
C GLU A 16 -0.55 13.21 -12.27
N THR A 17 -0.38 13.95 -11.17
CA THR A 17 -0.73 15.38 -11.10
C THR A 17 0.51 16.25 -10.97
N ILE A 18 0.63 17.27 -11.83
CA ILE A 18 1.61 18.36 -11.71
C ILE A 18 0.84 19.66 -11.53
N PHE A 19 1.05 20.35 -10.41
CA PHE A 19 0.49 21.70 -10.20
C PHE A 19 1.35 22.76 -10.84
N ILE A 20 0.71 23.68 -11.58
CA ILE A 20 1.35 24.83 -12.20
C ILE A 20 0.65 26.11 -11.75
N THR A 21 1.35 26.96 -11.00
CA THR A 21 0.73 28.15 -10.39
C THR A 21 1.72 29.30 -10.21
N SER A 22 1.21 30.51 -9.94
CA SER A 22 2.01 31.69 -9.53
C SER A 22 2.25 31.77 -8.02
N HIS A 23 1.68 30.85 -7.23
CA HIS A 23 1.70 30.89 -5.77
C HIS A 23 2.60 29.80 -5.22
N ASP A 24 3.60 30.17 -4.43
CA ASP A 24 4.55 29.26 -3.77
C ASP A 24 4.02 28.62 -2.49
N LYS A 25 3.13 29.31 -1.79
CA LYS A 25 2.61 28.93 -0.47
C LYS A 25 1.84 27.60 -0.43
N TYR A 26 1.35 27.10 -1.56
CA TYR A 26 0.59 25.85 -1.65
C TYR A 26 1.43 24.61 -1.99
N ALA A 27 2.74 24.76 -2.15
CA ALA A 27 3.63 23.66 -2.53
C ALA A 27 3.57 22.50 -1.51
N ILE A 28 3.56 22.82 -0.21
CA ILE A 28 3.48 21.81 0.86
C ILE A 28 2.13 21.06 0.83
N GLU A 29 1.03 21.78 0.54
CA GLU A 29 -0.29 21.17 0.39
C GLU A 29 -0.35 20.22 -0.81
N ALA A 30 0.18 20.63 -1.95
CA ALA A 30 0.26 19.80 -3.15
C ALA A 30 1.03 18.48 -2.88
N ILE A 31 2.16 18.57 -2.16
CA ILE A 31 2.93 17.38 -1.76
C ILE A 31 2.11 16.47 -0.82
N LYS A 32 1.40 17.04 0.16
CA LYS A 32 0.52 16.28 1.07
C LYS A 32 -0.62 15.57 0.33
N LYS A 33 -1.07 16.13 -0.79
CA LYS A 33 -2.09 15.57 -1.69
C LYS A 33 -1.49 14.64 -2.76
N ASN A 34 -0.26 14.19 -2.55
CA ASN A 34 0.44 13.23 -3.40
C ASN A 34 0.67 13.70 -4.86
N ALA A 35 0.72 15.01 -5.10
CA ALA A 35 1.11 15.54 -6.41
C ALA A 35 2.52 15.08 -6.79
N THR A 36 2.71 14.76 -8.06
CA THR A 36 4.00 14.30 -8.58
C THR A 36 5.03 15.42 -8.57
N ASP A 37 4.59 16.64 -8.88
CA ASP A 37 5.45 17.83 -8.85
C ASP A 37 4.64 19.12 -8.72
N TYR A 38 5.35 20.24 -8.46
CA TYR A 38 4.77 21.57 -8.30
C TYR A 38 5.68 22.58 -8.98
N LEU A 39 5.17 23.28 -9.99
CA LEU A 39 5.93 24.23 -10.80
C LEU A 39 5.40 25.64 -10.62
N LEU A 40 6.31 26.61 -10.43
CA LEU A 40 5.99 28.03 -10.34
C LEU A 40 6.04 28.69 -11.71
N LYS A 41 5.08 29.59 -11.98
CA LYS A 41 5.14 30.49 -13.14
C LYS A 41 6.11 31.64 -12.87
N PRO A 42 6.96 32.05 -13.84
CA PRO A 42 7.10 31.52 -15.20
C PRO A 42 7.81 30.15 -15.24
N ILE A 43 7.26 29.20 -16.02
CA ILE A 43 7.77 27.84 -16.08
C ILE A 43 9.08 27.82 -16.84
N LYS A 44 10.13 27.23 -16.26
CA LYS A 44 11.35 26.91 -16.97
C LYS A 44 11.24 25.55 -17.64
N LEU A 45 11.66 25.48 -18.89
CA LEU A 45 11.58 24.26 -19.67
C LEU A 45 12.32 23.06 -19.02
N SER A 46 13.43 23.36 -18.31
CA SER A 46 14.19 22.36 -17.55
C SER A 46 13.38 21.76 -16.39
N GLU A 47 12.65 22.60 -15.65
CA GLU A 47 11.82 22.16 -14.52
C GLU A 47 10.63 21.34 -15.00
N LEU A 48 9.97 21.77 -16.10
CA LEU A 48 8.90 21.01 -16.72
C LEU A 48 9.38 19.63 -17.19
N ASN A 49 10.53 19.56 -17.86
CA ASN A 49 11.10 18.30 -18.31
C ASN A 49 11.42 17.35 -17.15
N GLN A 50 11.92 17.86 -16.02
CA GLN A 50 12.16 17.06 -14.81
C GLN A 50 10.85 16.51 -14.23
N ALA A 51 9.81 17.34 -14.16
CA ALA A 51 8.49 16.93 -13.68
C ALA A 51 7.88 15.84 -14.58
N LEU A 52 7.95 16.01 -15.89
CA LEU A 52 7.49 15.01 -16.85
C LEU A 52 8.27 13.69 -16.75
N GLN A 53 9.58 13.74 -16.49
CA GLN A 53 10.36 12.52 -16.25
C GLN A 53 9.95 11.80 -14.96
N LYS A 54 9.60 12.53 -13.90
CA LYS A 54 9.06 11.93 -12.66
C LYS A 54 7.74 11.22 -12.94
N VAL A 55 6.81 11.88 -13.64
CA VAL A 55 5.52 11.29 -14.06
C VAL A 55 5.76 10.02 -14.87
N LYS A 56 6.61 10.09 -15.90
CA LYS A 56 6.92 8.93 -16.74
C LYS A 56 7.44 7.74 -15.93
N ARG A 57 8.37 7.97 -15.01
CA ARG A 57 8.90 6.91 -14.13
C ARG A 57 7.83 6.30 -13.22
N ARG A 58 6.89 7.11 -12.70
CA ARG A 58 5.79 6.61 -11.88
C ARG A 58 4.82 5.76 -12.69
N ILE A 59 4.43 6.23 -13.88
CA ILE A 59 3.56 5.47 -14.79
C ILE A 59 4.24 4.15 -15.22
N GLU A 60 5.51 4.18 -15.63
CA GLU A 60 6.25 2.97 -15.98
C GLU A 60 6.39 1.97 -14.82
N ALA A 61 6.54 2.48 -13.60
CA ALA A 61 6.57 1.63 -12.40
C ALA A 61 5.19 1.01 -12.13
N TYR A 62 4.11 1.78 -12.31
CA TYR A 62 2.73 1.31 -12.17
C TYR A 62 2.38 0.29 -13.24
N GLU A 63 2.69 0.56 -14.52
CA GLU A 63 2.49 -0.40 -15.62
C GLU A 63 3.27 -1.70 -15.44
N LYS A 64 4.48 -1.64 -14.86
CA LYS A 64 5.23 -2.85 -14.52
C LYS A 64 4.56 -3.66 -13.41
N LEU A 65 3.93 -2.99 -12.44
CA LEU A 65 3.13 -3.64 -11.41
C LEU A 65 1.88 -4.30 -12.02
N LEU A 66 1.15 -3.60 -12.90
CA LEU A 66 -0.02 -4.15 -13.59
C LEU A 66 0.32 -5.32 -14.52
N LYS A 67 1.46 -5.28 -15.22
CA LYS A 67 1.91 -6.41 -16.04
C LYS A 67 2.30 -7.64 -15.23
N VAL A 68 2.75 -7.45 -14.00
CA VAL A 68 2.95 -8.55 -13.04
C VAL A 68 1.58 -9.11 -12.61
N ASP A 69 0.56 -8.25 -12.44
CA ASP A 69 -0.80 -8.68 -12.12
C ASP A 69 -1.47 -9.39 -13.31
N GLU A 70 -1.29 -8.95 -14.55
CA GLU A 70 -1.79 -9.66 -15.74
C GLU A 70 -1.15 -11.04 -15.92
N LEU A 71 0.14 -11.16 -15.65
CA LEU A 71 0.83 -12.47 -15.60
C LEU A 71 0.34 -13.32 -14.43
N SER A 72 0.07 -12.71 -13.27
CA SER A 72 -0.54 -13.38 -12.11
C SER A 72 -1.95 -13.88 -12.45
N ASN A 73 -2.80 -13.06 -13.08
CA ASN A 73 -4.16 -13.42 -13.48
C ASN A 73 -4.20 -14.55 -14.54
N HIS A 74 -3.15 -14.70 -15.35
CA HIS A 74 -3.02 -15.85 -16.27
C HIS A 74 -2.58 -17.13 -15.55
N VAL A 75 -1.80 -17.00 -14.48
CA VAL A 75 -1.40 -18.11 -13.61
C VAL A 75 -2.55 -18.52 -12.68
N GLU A 76 -3.38 -17.58 -12.21
CA GLU A 76 -4.56 -17.85 -11.37
C GLU A 76 -5.60 -18.78 -12.00
N LYS A 77 -5.67 -18.84 -13.34
CA LYS A 77 -6.53 -19.81 -14.04
C LYS A 77 -6.01 -21.25 -14.01
N LEU A 78 -4.76 -21.45 -13.63
CA LEU A 78 -4.11 -22.76 -13.64
C LEU A 78 -3.89 -23.39 -12.25
N ASP A 79 -3.94 -22.64 -11.16
CA ASP A 79 -3.54 -23.22 -9.88
C ASP A 79 -4.13 -22.54 -8.62
N LYS A 80 -5.40 -22.80 -8.31
CA LYS A 80 -5.99 -22.44 -7.00
C LYS A 80 -5.30 -23.12 -5.80
N GLN A 81 -4.35 -24.01 -6.03
CA GLN A 81 -3.61 -24.73 -4.97
C GLN A 81 -2.30 -24.06 -4.56
N ASN A 82 -1.83 -23.02 -5.28
CA ASN A 82 -0.48 -22.45 -5.05
C ASN A 82 -0.43 -20.97 -4.65
N LEU A 83 -1.56 -20.37 -4.27
CA LEU A 83 -1.62 -18.96 -3.79
C LEU A 83 -0.62 -18.70 -2.65
N GLN A 84 -0.33 -19.70 -1.83
CA GLN A 84 0.57 -19.58 -0.67
C GLN A 84 2.06 -19.52 -1.04
N GLU A 85 2.46 -20.03 -2.20
CA GLU A 85 3.84 -19.99 -2.68
C GLU A 85 4.18 -18.72 -3.46
N GLN A 86 3.20 -17.88 -3.73
CA GLN A 86 3.40 -16.59 -4.41
C GLN A 86 4.36 -15.71 -3.61
N LYS A 87 5.16 -14.93 -4.35
CA LYS A 87 6.11 -13.98 -3.77
C LYS A 87 5.59 -12.56 -3.96
N LEU A 88 5.46 -11.84 -2.87
CA LEU A 88 5.17 -10.42 -2.87
C LEU A 88 6.47 -9.63 -2.99
N MET A 89 6.52 -8.70 -3.95
CA MET A 89 7.63 -7.76 -4.12
C MET A 89 7.43 -6.55 -3.20
N ILE A 90 8.40 -6.27 -2.36
CA ILE A 90 8.35 -5.17 -1.40
C ILE A 90 9.53 -4.23 -1.63
N ASN A 91 9.22 -2.95 -1.82
CA ASN A 91 10.21 -1.89 -1.88
C ASN A 91 10.49 -1.42 -0.45
N THR A 92 11.76 -1.49 -0.06
CA THR A 92 12.30 -1.00 1.21
C THR A 92 13.27 0.14 0.94
N ASN A 93 13.77 0.79 1.99
CA ASN A 93 14.80 1.82 1.84
C ASN A 93 16.12 1.26 1.30
N ASP A 94 16.41 -0.01 1.53
CA ASP A 94 17.66 -0.68 1.14
C ASP A 94 17.55 -1.40 -0.21
N GLY A 95 16.38 -1.34 -0.88
CA GLY A 95 16.15 -1.98 -2.17
C GLY A 95 14.86 -2.78 -2.23
N THR A 96 14.75 -3.62 -3.23
CA THR A 96 13.56 -4.47 -3.45
C THR A 96 13.82 -5.89 -2.96
N ILE A 97 12.90 -6.42 -2.17
CA ILE A 97 12.95 -7.79 -1.66
C ILE A 97 11.69 -8.57 -2.06
N PHE A 98 11.80 -9.89 -2.08
CA PHE A 98 10.69 -10.79 -2.35
C PHE A 98 10.42 -11.65 -1.12
N ILE A 99 9.17 -11.63 -0.63
CA ILE A 99 8.72 -12.48 0.48
C ILE A 99 7.61 -13.40 0.01
N LYS A 100 7.57 -14.62 0.55
CA LYS A 100 6.46 -15.53 0.26
C LYS A 100 5.22 -15.10 1.02
N VAL A 101 4.08 -15.10 0.36
CA VAL A 101 2.79 -14.71 0.96
C VAL A 101 2.46 -15.55 2.20
N LYS A 102 2.75 -16.85 2.15
CA LYS A 102 2.53 -17.79 3.27
C LYS A 102 3.31 -17.45 4.53
N ASP A 103 4.46 -16.79 4.38
CA ASP A 103 5.33 -16.43 5.50
C ASP A 103 4.87 -15.14 6.20
N ILE A 104 3.91 -14.40 5.61
CA ILE A 104 3.38 -13.18 6.19
C ILE A 104 2.31 -13.52 7.24
N ILE A 105 2.50 -13.05 8.47
CA ILE A 105 1.57 -13.24 9.59
C ILE A 105 0.59 -12.07 9.65
N LYS A 106 1.13 -10.85 9.68
CA LYS A 106 0.36 -9.61 9.74
C LYS A 106 1.14 -8.44 9.18
N LEU A 107 0.42 -7.39 8.85
CA LEU A 107 0.95 -6.08 8.51
C LEU A 107 0.47 -5.06 9.54
N GLU A 108 1.34 -4.13 9.89
CA GLU A 108 1.06 -3.04 10.82
C GLU A 108 1.40 -1.69 10.18
N SER A 109 0.50 -0.72 10.35
CA SER A 109 0.73 0.66 9.93
C SER A 109 1.63 1.38 10.92
N GLU A 110 2.75 1.89 10.47
CA GLU A 110 3.66 2.72 11.26
C GLU A 110 3.92 4.03 10.51
N SER A 111 3.16 5.08 10.86
CA SER A 111 3.17 6.37 10.15
C SER A 111 2.89 6.21 8.66
N ASN A 112 3.87 6.50 7.80
CA ASN A 112 3.78 6.38 6.34
C ASN A 112 4.34 5.06 5.81
N TYR A 113 4.72 4.14 6.69
CA TYR A 113 5.31 2.85 6.36
C TYR A 113 4.38 1.72 6.75
N THR A 114 4.66 0.56 6.20
CA THR A 114 4.01 -0.69 6.60
C THR A 114 5.06 -1.67 7.08
N VAL A 115 4.88 -2.21 8.28
CA VAL A 115 5.74 -3.25 8.85
C VAL A 115 5.10 -4.60 8.59
N PHE A 116 5.79 -5.46 7.85
CA PHE A 116 5.45 -6.86 7.65
C PHE A 116 6.06 -7.69 8.75
N TYR A 117 5.25 -8.49 9.43
CA TYR A 117 5.68 -9.49 10.40
C TYR A 117 5.63 -10.85 9.71
N LEU A 118 6.79 -11.50 9.64
CA LEU A 118 6.95 -12.77 8.96
C LEU A 118 7.16 -13.90 9.97
N GLU A 119 6.88 -15.13 9.54
CA GLU A 119 7.38 -16.31 10.24
C GLU A 119 8.90 -16.20 10.41
N ASN A 120 9.48 -16.81 11.39
CA ASN A 120 10.89 -16.63 11.78
C ASN A 120 11.23 -15.30 12.50
N ASN A 121 10.25 -14.61 13.05
CA ASN A 121 10.41 -13.33 13.76
C ASN A 121 11.09 -12.21 12.95
N LYS A 122 11.09 -12.33 11.63
CA LYS A 122 11.60 -11.28 10.74
C LYS A 122 10.57 -10.19 10.55
N LYS A 123 11.07 -8.94 10.50
CA LYS A 123 10.28 -7.77 10.14
C LYS A 123 10.83 -7.14 8.88
N VAL A 124 9.94 -6.65 8.03
CA VAL A 124 10.29 -5.93 6.81
C VAL A 124 9.49 -4.63 6.79
N ILE A 125 10.17 -3.52 6.57
CA ILE A 125 9.57 -2.19 6.51
C ILE A 125 9.45 -1.79 5.05
N ALA A 126 8.20 -1.62 4.60
CA ALA A 126 7.88 -1.18 3.25
C ALA A 126 7.63 0.32 3.19
N SER A 127 8.08 0.97 2.12
CA SER A 127 7.93 2.41 1.90
C SER A 127 6.53 2.83 1.40
N LYS A 128 5.52 1.98 1.58
CA LYS A 128 4.12 2.24 1.20
C LYS A 128 3.21 2.10 2.40
N THR A 129 2.04 2.75 2.32
CA THR A 129 1.02 2.70 3.38
C THR A 129 0.30 1.35 3.41
N LEU A 130 -0.33 1.06 4.55
CA LEU A 130 -1.07 -0.18 4.77
C LEU A 130 -2.22 -0.38 3.77
N SER A 131 -2.88 0.70 3.33
CA SER A 131 -4.00 0.63 2.39
C SER A 131 -3.59 0.09 1.03
N VAL A 132 -2.39 0.40 0.54
CA VAL A 132 -1.87 -0.14 -0.72
C VAL A 132 -1.69 -1.66 -0.63
N PHE A 133 -1.20 -2.15 0.50
CA PHE A 133 -1.02 -3.60 0.69
C PHE A 133 -2.32 -4.32 1.02
N GLU A 134 -3.30 -3.66 1.66
CA GLU A 134 -4.65 -4.19 1.86
C GLU A 134 -5.26 -4.60 0.52
N GLU A 135 -5.23 -3.70 -0.47
CA GLU A 135 -5.76 -3.94 -1.80
C GLU A 135 -5.04 -5.10 -2.52
N ILE A 136 -3.70 -5.10 -2.52
CA ILE A 136 -2.89 -6.16 -3.15
C ILE A 136 -3.14 -7.54 -2.51
N LEU A 137 -3.38 -7.59 -1.20
CA LEU A 137 -3.48 -8.84 -0.44
C LEU A 137 -4.91 -9.33 -0.25
N GLU A 138 -5.93 -8.57 -0.69
CA GLU A 138 -7.34 -8.91 -0.51
C GLU A 138 -7.68 -10.30 -1.09
N SER A 139 -7.16 -10.61 -2.29
CA SER A 139 -7.37 -11.90 -2.95
C SER A 139 -6.57 -13.07 -2.33
N LEU A 140 -5.64 -12.80 -1.40
CA LEU A 140 -4.66 -13.73 -0.85
C LEU A 140 -4.95 -14.15 0.59
N ASN A 141 -6.22 -14.14 1.02
CA ASN A 141 -6.66 -14.46 2.37
C ASN A 141 -6.14 -13.52 3.45
N PHE A 142 -6.00 -12.24 3.13
CA PHE A 142 -5.72 -11.19 4.12
C PHE A 142 -6.98 -10.36 4.39
N MET A 143 -7.11 -9.89 5.61
CA MET A 143 -8.22 -9.02 6.01
C MET A 143 -7.72 -7.90 6.91
N ARG A 144 -8.17 -6.68 6.62
CA ARG A 144 -7.96 -5.57 7.54
C ARG A 144 -8.93 -5.65 8.70
N ILE A 145 -8.44 -5.98 9.88
CA ILE A 145 -9.27 -6.12 11.10
C ILE A 145 -9.24 -4.89 11.99
N HIS A 146 -8.28 -3.99 11.79
CA HIS A 146 -8.13 -2.74 12.53
C HIS A 146 -7.58 -1.65 11.63
N ARG A 147 -7.76 -0.35 12.01
CA ARG A 147 -7.15 0.78 11.26
C ARG A 147 -5.65 0.63 11.04
N SER A 148 -4.97 -0.07 11.94
CA SER A 148 -3.51 -0.26 11.91
C SER A 148 -3.09 -1.67 11.54
N TYR A 149 -4.01 -2.62 11.34
CA TYR A 149 -3.64 -4.02 11.13
C TYR A 149 -4.39 -4.69 9.98
N VAL A 150 -3.62 -5.35 9.11
CA VAL A 150 -4.08 -6.36 8.16
C VAL A 150 -3.48 -7.70 8.60
N VAL A 151 -4.28 -8.75 8.67
CA VAL A 151 -3.85 -10.08 9.13
C VAL A 151 -4.06 -11.14 8.07
N ASN A 152 -3.19 -12.11 8.03
CA ASN A 152 -3.38 -13.33 7.25
C ASN A 152 -4.36 -14.24 7.97
N LEU A 153 -5.51 -14.50 7.35
CA LEU A 153 -6.57 -15.31 7.95
C LEU A 153 -6.13 -16.75 8.23
N THR A 154 -5.17 -17.28 7.47
CA THR A 154 -4.61 -18.63 7.69
C THR A 154 -3.73 -18.72 8.94
N LYS A 155 -3.31 -17.58 9.51
CA LYS A 155 -2.46 -17.48 10.70
C LYS A 155 -3.23 -17.17 11.98
N ILE A 156 -4.55 -17.09 11.91
CA ILE A 156 -5.41 -16.90 13.08
C ILE A 156 -5.55 -18.23 13.82
N LEU A 157 -5.22 -18.23 15.12
CA LEU A 157 -5.37 -19.39 15.98
C LEU A 157 -6.72 -19.40 16.69
N ASN A 158 -7.15 -18.23 17.22
CA ASN A 158 -8.43 -18.08 17.90
C ASN A 158 -8.93 -16.62 17.83
N ILE A 159 -10.20 -16.44 18.21
CA ILE A 159 -10.82 -15.13 18.42
C ILE A 159 -11.39 -15.13 19.83
N GLU A 160 -10.93 -14.18 20.64
CA GLU A 160 -11.37 -14.00 22.03
C GLU A 160 -12.31 -12.80 22.13
N ASN A 161 -13.37 -12.95 22.93
CA ASN A 161 -14.29 -11.86 23.26
C ASN A 161 -14.11 -11.48 24.73
N ASN A 162 -13.60 -10.29 24.99
CA ASN A 162 -13.49 -9.73 26.33
C ASN A 162 -14.50 -8.61 26.49
N SER A 163 -15.60 -8.89 27.15
CA SER A 163 -16.72 -8.00 27.55
C SER A 163 -17.07 -6.81 26.63
N ASN A 164 -16.11 -6.18 25.96
CA ASN A 164 -16.32 -4.99 25.13
C ASN A 164 -15.42 -4.90 23.87
N SER A 165 -14.44 -5.81 23.72
CA SER A 165 -13.48 -5.84 22.61
C SER A 165 -13.21 -7.25 22.14
N TYR A 166 -12.99 -7.40 20.84
CA TYR A 166 -12.61 -8.67 20.23
C TYR A 166 -11.11 -8.64 19.93
N TYR A 167 -10.43 -9.73 20.21
CA TYR A 167 -9.02 -9.91 19.92
C TYR A 167 -8.84 -11.20 19.15
N THR A 168 -7.86 -11.21 18.25
CA THR A 168 -7.40 -12.46 17.62
C THR A 168 -5.98 -12.76 18.05
N GLN A 169 -5.69 -14.04 18.30
CA GLN A 169 -4.35 -14.54 18.53
C GLN A 169 -3.82 -15.10 17.21
N LEU A 170 -2.61 -14.71 16.85
CA LEU A 170 -1.93 -15.12 15.63
C LEU A 170 -0.87 -16.21 15.92
N SER A 171 -0.39 -16.87 14.86
CA SER A 171 0.58 -17.97 14.95
C SER A 171 1.90 -17.61 15.63
N ASP A 172 2.30 -16.33 15.61
CA ASP A 172 3.47 -15.81 16.34
C ASP A 172 3.22 -15.54 17.83
N GLY A 173 2.02 -15.87 18.33
CA GLY A 173 1.59 -15.60 19.70
C GLY A 173 1.12 -14.17 19.95
N SER A 174 1.21 -13.27 18.97
CA SER A 174 0.75 -11.88 19.13
C SER A 174 -0.78 -11.81 19.18
N LYS A 175 -1.31 -10.88 19.98
CA LYS A 175 -2.74 -10.55 20.05
C LYS A 175 -3.01 -9.23 19.38
N VAL A 176 -4.01 -9.19 18.50
CA VAL A 176 -4.41 -8.00 17.74
C VAL A 176 -5.89 -7.71 17.99
N GLU A 177 -6.21 -6.45 18.26
CA GLU A 177 -7.60 -6.01 18.46
C GLU A 177 -8.36 -5.94 17.13
N ILE A 178 -9.59 -6.42 17.15
CA ILE A 178 -10.52 -6.34 16.00
C ILE A 178 -11.40 -5.10 16.18
N SER A 179 -11.38 -4.20 15.20
CA SER A 179 -12.18 -2.97 15.22
C SER A 179 -13.68 -3.27 15.26
N ARG A 180 -14.43 -2.53 16.08
CA ARG A 180 -15.91 -2.65 16.19
C ARG A 180 -16.66 -2.40 14.89
N ARG A 181 -16.06 -1.70 13.92
CA ARG A 181 -16.66 -1.41 12.60
C ARG A 181 -16.53 -2.57 11.61
N LYS A 182 -15.77 -3.60 11.96
CA LYS A 182 -15.51 -4.80 11.12
C LYS A 182 -16.06 -6.08 11.79
N LYS A 183 -17.18 -5.94 12.55
CA LYS A 183 -17.95 -7.08 13.09
C LYS A 183 -18.78 -7.74 12.01
#